data_0e7a5e42afdca1c828fb5bf1349945b0
#
_entry.id   0e7a5e42afdca1c828fb5bf1349945b0
#
_cell.length_a   1.000
_cell.length_b   1.000
_cell.length_c   1.000
_cell.angle_alpha   90.00
_cell.angle_beta   90.00
_cell.angle_gamma   90.00
#
_symmetry.space_group_name_H-M   'P 1'
#
loop_
_entity.id
_entity.type
_entity.pdbx_description
1 polymer ?
#
loop_
_entity_poly.entity_id
_entity_poly.type
_entity_poly.pdbx_seq_one_letter_code
_entity_poly.pdbx_strand_id
1 'polypeptide(L)'
;MAFQNILFDLDGTLTESGPGITRSVQYALHQMGIEEPDLQKLEPFVGPPLNLSFRERYGMNEEETGRAIHYFRESYDTKGIYENNVYPGVRELLQMLHEQGSRLAIASSKPEPMVHRVLEHFGIAGYFDVIVGSHVEEELDNKMGADNKLLMVKKALQGLGLTGEPEAAEDPEHVMTGRPEALRQDRRKSYAMVGDRSFDMNGAKANHVTAVGVSYGYGSRRELEEAGADFIADTVEELGRILTAYGD
;
A
#
# COMPACT_ATOMS: atom_id res chain seq x y z
N MET A 1 -8.31 -22.96 -1.55
CA MET A 1 -8.32 -22.56 -0.10
C MET A 1 -8.28 -21.05 -0.03
N ALA A 2 -9.02 -20.38 0.89
CA ALA A 2 -8.96 -18.93 1.08
C ALA A 2 -7.63 -18.51 1.72
N PHE A 3 -7.17 -17.28 1.44
CA PHE A 3 -6.03 -16.70 2.16
C PHE A 3 -6.41 -16.47 3.63
N GLN A 4 -5.53 -16.91 4.52
CA GLN A 4 -5.75 -16.77 5.97
C GLN A 4 -5.30 -15.40 6.49
N ASN A 5 -4.32 -14.79 5.81
CA ASN A 5 -3.74 -13.52 6.21
C ASN A 5 -3.65 -12.60 4.99
N ILE A 6 -4.32 -11.46 5.06
CA ILE A 6 -4.44 -10.56 3.92
C ILE A 6 -4.00 -9.16 4.35
N LEU A 7 -2.99 -8.65 3.66
CA LEU A 7 -2.51 -7.29 3.82
C LEU A 7 -3.10 -6.42 2.71
N PHE A 8 -3.54 -5.22 3.05
CA PHE A 8 -4.06 -4.25 2.11
C PHE A 8 -3.23 -2.97 2.15
N ASP A 9 -2.97 -2.39 0.99
CA ASP A 9 -2.71 -0.95 0.95
C ASP A 9 -4.03 -0.19 1.18
N LEU A 10 -3.92 1.12 1.41
CA LEU A 10 -5.06 1.99 1.72
C LEU A 10 -5.47 2.82 0.51
N ASP A 11 -4.58 3.73 0.09
CA ASP A 11 -4.86 4.74 -0.94
C ASP A 11 -4.85 4.09 -2.34
N GLY A 12 -5.97 4.12 -3.06
CA GLY A 12 -6.11 3.44 -4.36
C GLY A 12 -6.53 1.97 -4.28
N THR A 13 -6.52 1.38 -3.09
CA THR A 13 -6.88 -0.03 -2.87
C THR A 13 -8.19 -0.20 -2.10
N LEU A 14 -8.29 0.37 -0.91
CA LEU A 14 -9.51 0.39 -0.10
C LEU A 14 -10.26 1.70 -0.26
N THR A 15 -9.55 2.80 -0.51
CA THR A 15 -10.13 4.14 -0.61
C THR A 15 -9.69 4.88 -1.87
N GLU A 16 -10.63 5.64 -2.45
CA GLU A 16 -10.44 6.56 -3.56
C GLU A 16 -9.97 7.92 -3.03
N SER A 17 -8.71 7.99 -2.60
CA SER A 17 -8.13 9.16 -1.93
C SER A 17 -7.58 10.22 -2.89
N GLY A 18 -7.57 9.95 -4.19
CA GLY A 18 -7.02 10.83 -5.23
C GLY A 18 -7.52 12.27 -5.17
N PRO A 19 -8.83 12.52 -5.03
CA PRO A 19 -9.35 13.89 -4.96
C PRO A 19 -8.70 14.72 -3.85
N GLY A 20 -8.56 14.17 -2.66
CA GLY A 20 -7.95 14.86 -1.52
C GLY A 20 -6.44 15.04 -1.68
N ILE A 21 -5.75 14.03 -2.19
CA ILE A 21 -4.31 14.08 -2.41
C ILE A 21 -3.97 15.07 -3.52
N THR A 22 -4.62 14.98 -4.68
CA THR A 22 -4.30 15.84 -5.84
C THR A 22 -4.59 17.31 -5.56
N ARG A 23 -5.68 17.65 -4.86
CA ARG A 23 -5.97 19.02 -4.45
C ARG A 23 -4.96 19.53 -3.42
N SER A 24 -4.51 18.69 -2.51
CA SER A 24 -3.50 19.08 -1.53
C SER A 24 -2.12 19.26 -2.16
N VAL A 25 -1.77 18.44 -3.17
CA VAL A 25 -0.57 18.66 -4.00
C VAL A 25 -0.69 19.96 -4.80
N GLN A 26 -1.83 20.22 -5.43
CA GLN A 26 -2.08 21.47 -6.16
C GLN A 26 -1.91 22.69 -5.25
N TYR A 27 -2.46 22.63 -4.04
CA TYR A 27 -2.27 23.67 -3.02
C TYR A 27 -0.79 23.86 -2.69
N ALA A 28 -0.06 22.78 -2.43
CA ALA A 28 1.36 22.84 -2.13
C ALA A 28 2.18 23.46 -3.28
N LEU A 29 1.92 23.06 -4.52
CA LEU A 29 2.57 23.60 -5.71
C LEU A 29 2.28 25.10 -5.86
N HIS A 30 1.04 25.53 -5.67
CA HIS A 30 0.65 26.95 -5.71
C HIS A 30 1.43 27.77 -4.65
N GLN A 31 1.56 27.26 -3.41
CA GLN A 31 2.37 27.91 -2.37
C GLN A 31 3.86 28.00 -2.72
N MET A 32 4.34 27.07 -3.56
CA MET A 32 5.71 27.06 -4.09
C MET A 32 5.86 27.92 -5.36
N GLY A 33 4.79 28.60 -5.81
CA GLY A 33 4.79 29.44 -7.02
C GLY A 33 4.67 28.64 -8.33
N ILE A 34 4.19 27.41 -8.24
CA ILE A 34 4.00 26.50 -9.40
C ILE A 34 2.50 26.34 -9.64
N GLU A 35 2.02 26.73 -10.82
CA GLU A 35 0.62 26.57 -11.21
C GLU A 35 0.44 25.26 -11.99
N GLU A 36 -0.37 24.34 -11.45
CA GLU A 36 -0.83 23.15 -12.15
C GLU A 36 -2.35 23.04 -12.04
N PRO A 37 -3.10 23.49 -13.06
CA PRO A 37 -4.56 23.48 -13.04
C PRO A 37 -5.17 22.09 -13.29
N ASP A 38 -4.41 21.17 -13.85
CA ASP A 38 -4.87 19.84 -14.23
C ASP A 38 -4.60 18.81 -13.12
N LEU A 39 -5.64 18.46 -12.37
CA LEU A 39 -5.54 17.49 -11.29
C LEU A 39 -5.16 16.07 -11.77
N GLN A 40 -5.46 15.71 -13.02
CA GLN A 40 -5.10 14.38 -13.55
C GLN A 40 -3.59 14.20 -13.63
N LYS A 41 -2.83 15.27 -13.90
CA LYS A 41 -1.37 15.23 -13.88
C LYS A 41 -0.80 14.99 -12.48
N LEU A 42 -1.61 15.19 -11.43
CA LEU A 42 -1.21 15.01 -10.04
C LEU A 42 -1.62 13.63 -9.48
N GLU A 43 -2.42 12.83 -10.21
CA GLU A 43 -2.77 11.48 -9.81
C GLU A 43 -1.55 10.58 -9.49
N PRO A 44 -0.42 10.69 -10.20
CA PRO A 44 0.77 9.92 -9.86
C PRO A 44 1.40 10.21 -8.49
N PHE A 45 0.88 11.20 -7.73
CA PHE A 45 1.23 11.39 -6.32
C PHE A 45 0.49 10.44 -5.37
N VAL A 46 -0.54 9.74 -5.86
CA VAL A 46 -1.29 8.79 -5.04
C VAL A 46 -0.52 7.47 -4.98
N GLY A 47 -0.18 7.04 -3.77
CA GLY A 47 0.54 5.80 -3.48
C GLY A 47 2.04 5.99 -3.20
N PRO A 48 2.84 6.61 -4.09
CA PRO A 48 4.25 6.85 -3.82
C PRO A 48 4.51 7.82 -2.66
N PRO A 49 5.67 7.74 -1.97
CA PRO A 49 6.09 8.75 -1.01
C PRO A 49 6.15 10.15 -1.62
N LEU A 50 5.62 11.14 -0.90
CA LEU A 50 5.53 12.54 -1.39
C LEU A 50 6.89 13.13 -1.75
N ASN A 51 7.91 12.87 -0.93
CA ASN A 51 9.26 13.36 -1.16
C ASN A 51 9.82 12.88 -2.50
N LEU A 52 9.61 11.62 -2.83
CA LEU A 52 10.02 11.04 -4.11
C LEU A 52 9.27 11.72 -5.26
N SER A 53 7.96 11.86 -5.13
CA SER A 53 7.10 12.45 -6.16
C SER A 53 7.44 13.92 -6.45
N PHE A 54 7.66 14.76 -5.43
CA PHE A 54 8.04 16.16 -5.63
C PHE A 54 9.42 16.29 -6.28
N ARG A 55 10.39 15.46 -5.90
CA ARG A 55 11.74 15.48 -6.48
C ARG A 55 11.75 15.02 -7.93
N GLU A 56 11.14 13.90 -8.23
CA GLU A 56 11.19 13.31 -9.58
C GLU A 56 10.37 14.10 -10.59
N ARG A 57 9.21 14.65 -10.18
CA ARG A 57 8.30 15.32 -11.11
C ARG A 57 8.54 16.81 -11.25
N TYR A 58 9.02 17.46 -10.19
CA TYR A 58 9.22 18.92 -10.17
C TYR A 58 10.68 19.31 -9.97
N GLY A 59 11.61 18.35 -9.88
CA GLY A 59 13.03 18.61 -9.72
C GLY A 59 13.42 19.31 -8.42
N MET A 60 12.56 19.22 -7.39
CA MET A 60 12.77 19.89 -6.11
C MET A 60 13.97 19.32 -5.36
N ASN A 61 14.80 20.19 -4.81
CA ASN A 61 15.85 19.81 -3.89
C ASN A 61 15.26 19.45 -2.49
N GLU A 62 16.10 19.09 -1.54
CA GLU A 62 15.67 18.63 -0.22
C GLU A 62 14.89 19.70 0.56
N GLU A 63 15.35 20.95 0.55
CA GLU A 63 14.69 22.07 1.24
C GLU A 63 13.33 22.40 0.60
N GLU A 64 13.29 22.47 -0.73
CA GLU A 64 12.06 22.70 -1.48
C GLU A 64 11.05 21.58 -1.27
N THR A 65 11.49 20.33 -1.28
CA THR A 65 10.67 19.15 -1.00
C THR A 65 10.06 19.23 0.41
N GLY A 66 10.87 19.56 1.42
CA GLY A 66 10.38 19.73 2.79
C GLY A 66 9.29 20.80 2.91
N ARG A 67 9.48 21.96 2.24
CA ARG A 67 8.45 23.01 2.19
C ARG A 67 7.18 22.57 1.46
N ALA A 68 7.32 21.89 0.34
CA ALA A 68 6.17 21.38 -0.43
C ALA A 68 5.36 20.36 0.40
N ILE A 69 6.03 19.45 1.11
CA ILE A 69 5.38 18.49 2.03
C ILE A 69 4.68 19.23 3.17
N HIS A 70 5.30 20.28 3.73
CA HIS A 70 4.66 21.09 4.78
C HIS A 70 3.34 21.69 4.27
N TYR A 71 3.33 22.34 3.10
CA TYR A 71 2.12 22.90 2.51
C TYR A 71 1.09 21.83 2.14
N PHE A 72 1.55 20.68 1.62
CA PHE A 72 0.66 19.56 1.37
C PHE A 72 -0.09 19.15 2.65
N ARG A 73 0.62 18.99 3.76
CA ARG A 73 0.02 18.60 5.05
C ARG A 73 -0.93 19.63 5.60
N GLU A 74 -0.61 20.93 5.45
CA GLU A 74 -1.51 22.01 5.86
C GLU A 74 -2.90 21.89 5.21
N SER A 75 -2.95 21.51 3.94
CA SER A 75 -4.20 21.27 3.22
C SER A 75 -4.78 19.87 3.51
N TYR A 76 -3.94 18.84 3.42
CA TYR A 76 -4.38 17.46 3.51
C TYR A 76 -4.92 17.11 4.89
N ASP A 77 -4.22 17.49 5.96
CA ASP A 77 -4.60 17.12 7.34
C ASP A 77 -5.90 17.78 7.79
N THR A 78 -6.30 18.86 7.15
CA THR A 78 -7.52 19.61 7.52
C THR A 78 -8.71 19.30 6.61
N LYS A 79 -8.50 19.11 5.32
CA LYS A 79 -9.54 18.91 4.30
C LYS A 79 -9.34 17.66 3.47
N GLY A 80 -8.16 17.52 2.85
CA GLY A 80 -7.90 16.49 1.85
C GLY A 80 -8.13 15.08 2.36
N ILE A 81 -7.81 14.80 3.63
CA ILE A 81 -8.02 13.50 4.24
C ILE A 81 -9.48 13.04 4.22
N TYR A 82 -10.43 13.99 4.21
CA TYR A 82 -11.87 13.74 4.15
C TYR A 82 -12.45 13.85 2.74
N GLU A 83 -11.69 14.35 1.76
CA GLU A 83 -12.03 14.31 0.34
C GLU A 83 -11.65 12.95 -0.25
N ASN A 84 -12.26 11.91 0.30
CA ASN A 84 -11.93 10.51 0.10
C ASN A 84 -13.21 9.68 0.19
N ASN A 85 -13.25 8.50 -0.43
CA ASN A 85 -14.36 7.57 -0.36
C ASN A 85 -13.83 6.12 -0.23
N VAL A 86 -14.60 5.25 0.40
CA VAL A 86 -14.34 3.80 0.32
C VAL A 86 -14.83 3.31 -1.03
N TYR A 87 -14.04 2.53 -1.75
CA TYR A 87 -14.47 1.94 -3.01
C TYR A 87 -15.75 1.09 -2.81
N PRO A 88 -16.71 1.15 -3.76
CA PRO A 88 -17.92 0.34 -3.67
C PRO A 88 -17.60 -1.16 -3.49
N GLY A 89 -18.25 -1.81 -2.52
CA GLY A 89 -18.07 -3.24 -2.23
C GLY A 89 -16.93 -3.56 -1.24
N VAL A 90 -16.06 -2.60 -0.90
CA VAL A 90 -14.94 -2.84 0.04
C VAL A 90 -15.43 -3.17 1.45
N ARG A 91 -16.48 -2.50 1.94
CA ARG A 91 -17.02 -2.77 3.28
C ARG A 91 -17.52 -4.21 3.37
N GLU A 92 -18.29 -4.62 2.38
CA GLU A 92 -18.84 -5.97 2.27
C GLU A 92 -17.75 -7.02 2.14
N LEU A 93 -16.68 -6.71 1.37
CA LEU A 93 -15.50 -7.57 1.25
C LEU A 93 -14.79 -7.74 2.58
N LEU A 94 -14.50 -6.65 3.30
CA LEU A 94 -13.82 -6.69 4.60
C LEU A 94 -14.65 -7.47 5.63
N GLN A 95 -15.96 -7.24 5.68
CA GLN A 95 -16.87 -7.95 6.54
C GLN A 95 -16.86 -9.46 6.23
N MET A 96 -16.99 -9.85 4.96
CA MET A 96 -16.98 -11.24 4.52
C MET A 96 -15.66 -11.95 4.91
N LEU A 97 -14.52 -11.33 4.67
CA LEU A 97 -13.22 -11.89 5.00
C LEU A 97 -13.04 -12.04 6.52
N HIS A 98 -13.49 -11.07 7.29
CA HIS A 98 -13.46 -11.12 8.75
C HIS A 98 -14.38 -12.24 9.31
N GLU A 99 -15.60 -12.39 8.79
CA GLU A 99 -16.53 -13.45 9.15
C GLU A 99 -16.03 -14.85 8.80
N GLN A 100 -15.22 -14.97 7.75
CA GLN A 100 -14.53 -16.22 7.36
C GLN A 100 -13.31 -16.53 8.23
N GLY A 101 -12.94 -15.64 9.16
CA GLY A 101 -11.81 -15.82 10.06
C GLY A 101 -10.44 -15.47 9.45
N SER A 102 -10.39 -14.76 8.32
CA SER A 102 -9.15 -14.22 7.79
C SER A 102 -8.63 -13.10 8.70
N ARG A 103 -7.32 -13.09 8.95
CA ARG A 103 -6.65 -11.99 9.65
C ARG A 103 -6.29 -10.90 8.65
N LEU A 104 -6.66 -9.67 8.96
CA LEU A 104 -6.49 -8.55 8.05
C LEU A 104 -5.48 -7.55 8.61
N ALA A 105 -4.65 -7.00 7.71
CA ALA A 105 -3.69 -5.96 8.07
C ALA A 105 -3.67 -4.84 7.05
N ILE A 106 -3.29 -3.64 7.51
CA ILE A 106 -2.89 -2.52 6.63
C ILE A 106 -1.36 -2.49 6.54
N ALA A 107 -0.85 -2.28 5.33
CA ALA A 107 0.55 -2.03 5.04
C ALA A 107 0.66 -0.85 4.05
N SER A 108 0.68 0.38 4.57
CA SER A 108 0.61 1.60 3.75
C SER A 108 1.86 2.46 3.86
N SER A 109 2.22 3.14 2.78
CA SER A 109 3.26 4.19 2.78
C SER A 109 2.77 5.50 3.41
N LYS A 110 1.47 5.64 3.63
CA LYS A 110 0.88 6.77 4.35
C LYS A 110 1.32 6.78 5.82
N PRO A 111 1.57 7.95 6.45
CA PRO A 111 1.86 8.03 7.88
C PRO A 111 0.77 7.35 8.74
N GLU A 112 1.20 6.50 9.68
CA GLU A 112 0.29 5.65 10.46
C GLU A 112 -0.83 6.42 11.19
N PRO A 113 -0.59 7.61 11.79
CA PRO A 113 -1.68 8.40 12.37
C PRO A 113 -2.74 8.82 11.34
N MET A 114 -2.35 9.04 10.07
CA MET A 114 -3.30 9.36 9.00
C MET A 114 -4.07 8.13 8.54
N VAL A 115 -3.42 6.95 8.53
CA VAL A 115 -4.09 5.67 8.25
C VAL A 115 -5.21 5.45 9.26
N HIS A 116 -4.92 5.59 10.56
CA HIS A 116 -5.93 5.46 11.63
C HIS A 116 -7.10 6.42 11.43
N ARG A 117 -6.82 7.71 11.16
CA ARG A 117 -7.87 8.72 10.93
C ARG A 117 -8.80 8.37 9.77
N VAL A 118 -8.25 7.86 8.66
CA VAL A 118 -9.04 7.44 7.49
C VAL A 118 -9.90 6.24 7.83
N LEU A 119 -9.32 5.20 8.44
CA LEU A 119 -10.04 3.98 8.80
C LEU A 119 -11.16 4.24 9.82
N GLU A 120 -10.92 5.10 10.80
CA GLU A 120 -11.91 5.52 11.81
C GLU A 120 -13.03 6.36 11.17
N HIS A 121 -12.67 7.33 10.31
CA HIS A 121 -13.64 8.15 9.59
C HIS A 121 -14.64 7.30 8.81
N PHE A 122 -14.16 6.25 8.17
CA PHE A 122 -15.02 5.34 7.43
C PHE A 122 -15.61 4.20 8.26
N GLY A 123 -15.26 4.07 9.55
CA GLY A 123 -15.76 3.01 10.43
C GLY A 123 -15.33 1.61 9.98
N ILE A 124 -14.15 1.46 9.39
CA ILE A 124 -13.60 0.18 8.93
C ILE A 124 -12.36 -0.28 9.72
N ALA A 125 -11.90 0.51 10.69
CA ALA A 125 -10.73 0.18 11.50
C ALA A 125 -10.84 -1.16 12.24
N GLY A 126 -12.05 -1.49 12.70
CA GLY A 126 -12.34 -2.72 13.48
C GLY A 126 -12.16 -4.04 12.71
N TYR A 127 -11.98 -4.00 11.38
CA TYR A 127 -11.72 -5.20 10.61
C TYR A 127 -10.24 -5.62 10.64
N PHE A 128 -9.32 -4.74 11.04
CA PHE A 128 -7.89 -4.99 10.93
C PHE A 128 -7.27 -5.37 12.28
N ASP A 129 -6.59 -6.52 12.30
CA ASP A 129 -5.79 -6.99 13.44
C ASP A 129 -4.50 -6.18 13.61
N VAL A 130 -3.95 -5.68 12.49
CA VAL A 130 -2.67 -4.97 12.43
C VAL A 130 -2.79 -3.78 11.48
N ILE A 131 -2.35 -2.62 11.93
CA ILE A 131 -2.27 -1.41 11.10
C ILE A 131 -0.83 -0.93 11.13
N VAL A 132 -0.23 -0.83 9.94
CA VAL A 132 1.14 -0.34 9.76
C VAL A 132 1.13 0.76 8.71
N GLY A 133 1.62 1.91 9.12
CA GLY A 133 1.92 3.05 8.27
C GLY A 133 3.37 3.49 8.42
N SER A 134 3.80 4.45 7.63
CA SER A 134 5.11 5.07 7.77
C SER A 134 5.19 5.99 8.98
N HIS A 135 6.41 6.34 9.40
CA HIS A 135 6.60 7.39 10.39
C HIS A 135 6.63 8.76 9.69
N VAL A 136 6.02 9.76 10.34
CA VAL A 136 5.98 11.14 9.83
C VAL A 136 7.40 11.70 9.59
N GLU A 137 8.34 11.36 10.47
CA GLU A 137 9.73 11.80 10.39
C GLU A 137 10.50 11.14 9.23
N GLU A 138 10.18 9.88 8.90
CA GLU A 138 10.81 9.17 7.77
C GLU A 138 10.45 9.82 6.43
N GLU A 139 9.25 10.40 6.31
CA GLU A 139 8.83 11.11 5.10
C GLU A 139 9.63 12.41 4.89
N LEU A 140 9.99 13.09 5.99
CA LEU A 140 10.80 14.32 5.97
C LEU A 140 12.29 14.03 5.76
N ASP A 141 12.80 12.93 6.31
CA ASP A 141 14.23 12.57 6.29
C ASP A 141 14.76 12.10 4.92
N ASN A 142 13.90 12.13 3.88
CA ASN A 142 14.33 11.82 2.51
C ASN A 142 14.94 10.41 2.31
N LYS A 143 14.76 9.53 3.30
CA LYS A 143 15.30 8.17 3.30
C LYS A 143 14.31 7.12 2.79
N MET A 144 13.07 7.56 2.51
CA MET A 144 12.01 6.69 2.03
C MET A 144 12.07 6.59 0.51
N GLY A 145 12.80 5.59 0.03
CA GLY A 145 12.79 5.18 -1.36
C GLY A 145 11.72 4.12 -1.64
N ALA A 146 11.86 3.46 -2.78
CA ALA A 146 11.02 2.33 -3.20
C ALA A 146 10.94 1.19 -2.15
N ASP A 147 11.90 1.12 -1.24
CA ASP A 147 11.99 0.11 -0.19
C ASP A 147 11.02 0.32 0.99
N ASN A 148 10.34 1.47 1.07
CA ASN A 148 9.43 1.75 2.18
C ASN A 148 8.27 0.75 2.25
N LYS A 149 7.61 0.48 1.12
CA LYS A 149 6.50 -0.49 1.08
C LYS A 149 6.96 -1.89 1.49
N LEU A 150 8.16 -2.31 1.10
CA LEU A 150 8.77 -3.57 1.52
C LEU A 150 8.84 -3.67 3.05
N LEU A 151 9.29 -2.59 3.71
CA LEU A 151 9.37 -2.55 5.17
C LEU A 151 7.99 -2.55 5.84
N MET A 152 7.01 -1.82 5.28
CA MET A 152 5.63 -1.81 5.82
C MET A 152 4.98 -3.19 5.70
N VAL A 153 5.14 -3.86 4.57
CA VAL A 153 4.68 -5.25 4.38
C VAL A 153 5.36 -6.19 5.39
N LYS A 154 6.68 -6.08 5.58
CA LYS A 154 7.42 -6.88 6.57
C LYS A 154 6.90 -6.67 7.99
N LYS A 155 6.72 -5.43 8.42
CA LYS A 155 6.19 -5.08 9.76
C LYS A 155 4.77 -5.63 9.94
N ALA A 156 3.90 -5.49 8.93
CA ALA A 156 2.52 -6.00 8.99
C ALA A 156 2.49 -7.54 9.10
N LEU A 157 3.33 -8.24 8.35
CA LEU A 157 3.48 -9.70 8.46
C LEU A 157 3.94 -10.13 9.85
N GLN A 158 4.89 -9.42 10.44
CA GLN A 158 5.34 -9.66 11.82
C GLN A 158 4.20 -9.46 12.83
N GLY A 159 3.42 -8.40 12.67
CA GLY A 159 2.23 -8.14 13.48
C GLY A 159 1.16 -9.25 13.36
N LEU A 160 1.02 -9.85 12.18
CA LEU A 160 0.18 -11.01 11.94
C LEU A 160 0.80 -12.33 12.46
N GLY A 161 1.96 -12.29 13.12
CA GLY A 161 2.59 -13.47 13.73
C GLY A 161 3.52 -14.23 12.79
N LEU A 162 3.83 -13.72 11.60
CA LEU A 162 4.86 -14.32 10.76
C LEU A 162 6.23 -14.01 11.35
N THR A 163 6.75 -14.95 12.14
CA THR A 163 8.09 -14.87 12.75
C THR A 163 9.11 -15.63 11.90
N GLY A 164 10.28 -15.05 11.74
CA GLY A 164 11.41 -15.65 11.01
C GLY A 164 11.48 -15.19 9.56
N GLU A 165 12.64 -14.67 9.18
CA GLU A 165 13.03 -14.55 7.79
C GLU A 165 13.26 -15.97 7.25
N PRO A 166 12.94 -16.24 5.97
CA PRO A 166 13.66 -17.30 5.29
C PRO A 166 15.10 -16.76 5.25
N GLU A 167 15.97 -17.30 6.10
CA GLU A 167 17.39 -16.94 6.10
C GLU A 167 17.84 -16.88 4.66
N ALA A 168 18.39 -15.73 4.25
CA ALA A 168 19.18 -15.67 3.03
C ALA A 168 20.21 -16.78 3.20
N ALA A 169 20.20 -17.75 2.29
CA ALA A 169 21.15 -18.85 2.32
C ALA A 169 22.56 -18.27 2.06
N GLU A 170 23.19 -17.75 3.11
CA GLU A 170 24.61 -17.40 3.09
C GLU A 170 25.51 -18.65 3.22
N ASP A 171 24.88 -19.82 3.47
CA ASP A 171 25.59 -21.07 3.59
C ASP A 171 25.29 -21.98 2.39
N PRO A 172 26.29 -22.23 1.50
CA PRO A 172 26.13 -23.11 0.34
C PRO A 172 25.72 -24.55 0.71
N GLU A 173 25.97 -25.02 1.95
CA GLU A 173 25.59 -26.33 2.41
C GLU A 173 24.09 -26.45 2.78
N HIS A 174 23.40 -25.33 3.09
CA HIS A 174 21.98 -25.39 3.44
C HIS A 174 21.02 -25.42 2.24
N VAL A 175 21.52 -25.19 1.01
CA VAL A 175 20.74 -25.30 -0.24
C VAL A 175 20.23 -26.72 -0.50
N MET A 176 20.83 -27.70 0.13
CA MET A 176 20.53 -29.14 -0.12
C MET A 176 19.31 -29.70 0.62
N THR A 177 18.68 -28.93 1.52
CA THR A 177 17.58 -29.48 2.36
C THR A 177 16.15 -29.18 1.87
N GLY A 178 15.96 -28.42 0.78
CA GLY A 178 14.63 -28.08 0.22
C GLY A 178 13.70 -27.25 1.16
N ARG A 179 14.11 -27.00 2.40
CA ARG A 179 13.33 -26.32 3.43
C ARG A 179 12.99 -24.85 3.12
N PRO A 180 13.91 -24.02 2.58
CA PRO A 180 13.60 -22.62 2.29
C PRO A 180 12.52 -22.45 1.23
N GLU A 181 12.49 -23.29 0.20
CA GLU A 181 11.52 -23.22 -0.89
C GLU A 181 10.11 -23.65 -0.42
N ALA A 182 10.03 -24.72 0.38
CA ALA A 182 8.76 -25.16 0.97
C ALA A 182 8.14 -24.07 1.87
N LEU A 183 8.95 -23.39 2.70
CA LEU A 183 8.50 -22.28 3.53
C LEU A 183 8.01 -21.07 2.72
N ARG A 184 8.66 -20.77 1.60
CA ARG A 184 8.21 -19.70 0.67
C ARG A 184 6.90 -20.07 0.01
N GLN A 185 6.73 -21.31 -0.42
CA GLN A 185 5.47 -21.80 -1.02
C GLN A 185 4.32 -21.79 0.00
N ASP A 186 4.55 -22.15 1.26
CA ASP A 186 3.55 -22.09 2.32
C ASP A 186 3.14 -20.64 2.62
N ARG A 187 4.09 -19.69 2.63
CA ARG A 187 3.79 -18.26 2.78
C ARG A 187 2.90 -17.77 1.64
N ARG A 188 3.26 -18.07 0.39
CA ARG A 188 2.48 -17.67 -0.78
C ARG A 188 1.04 -18.21 -0.76
N LYS A 189 0.82 -19.39 -0.20
CA LYS A 189 -0.53 -19.97 -0.06
C LYS A 189 -1.36 -19.35 1.04
N SER A 190 -0.72 -18.81 2.08
CA SER A 190 -1.39 -18.35 3.30
C SER A 190 -1.48 -16.84 3.42
N TYR A 191 -0.61 -16.09 2.73
CA TYR A 191 -0.51 -14.65 2.84
C TYR A 191 -0.64 -13.98 1.47
N ALA A 192 -1.48 -12.95 1.39
CA ALA A 192 -1.60 -12.08 0.23
C ALA A 192 -1.34 -10.62 0.60
N MET A 193 -0.68 -9.87 -0.29
CA MET A 193 -0.63 -8.41 -0.27
C MET A 193 -1.44 -7.88 -1.43
N VAL A 194 -2.42 -7.05 -1.14
CA VAL A 194 -3.33 -6.40 -2.10
C VAL A 194 -2.94 -4.94 -2.23
N GLY A 195 -2.74 -4.48 -3.46
CA GLY A 195 -2.40 -3.08 -3.72
C GLY A 195 -2.61 -2.69 -5.17
N ASP A 196 -2.61 -1.40 -5.47
CA ASP A 196 -2.87 -0.87 -6.80
C ASP A 196 -1.61 -0.37 -7.53
N ARG A 197 -0.41 -0.42 -6.88
CA ARG A 197 0.82 0.07 -7.45
C ARG A 197 1.93 -0.99 -7.51
N SER A 198 2.92 -0.75 -8.37
CA SER A 198 4.12 -1.57 -8.46
C SER A 198 4.87 -1.73 -7.14
N PHE A 199 4.82 -0.72 -6.26
CA PHE A 199 5.42 -0.76 -4.93
C PHE A 199 4.83 -1.88 -4.06
N ASP A 200 3.51 -2.12 -4.15
CA ASP A 200 2.81 -3.18 -3.42
C ASP A 200 3.25 -4.56 -3.90
N MET A 201 3.30 -4.73 -5.23
CA MET A 201 3.75 -5.97 -5.86
C MET A 201 5.20 -6.29 -5.50
N ASN A 202 6.08 -5.28 -5.56
CA ASN A 202 7.47 -5.41 -5.16
C ASN A 202 7.61 -5.75 -3.66
N GLY A 203 6.82 -5.07 -2.81
CA GLY A 203 6.75 -5.36 -1.37
C GLY A 203 6.31 -6.78 -1.07
N ALA A 204 5.28 -7.27 -1.78
CA ALA A 204 4.80 -8.65 -1.66
C ALA A 204 5.89 -9.66 -2.04
N LYS A 205 6.52 -9.47 -3.19
CA LYS A 205 7.56 -10.38 -3.70
C LYS A 205 8.77 -10.45 -2.81
N ALA A 206 9.26 -9.30 -2.36
CA ALA A 206 10.41 -9.23 -1.46
C ALA A 206 10.16 -9.95 -0.12
N ASN A 207 8.89 -10.02 0.32
CA ASN A 207 8.48 -10.74 1.53
C ASN A 207 7.94 -12.15 1.25
N HIS A 208 8.02 -12.63 0.00
CA HIS A 208 7.60 -13.97 -0.41
C HIS A 208 6.12 -14.28 -0.12
N VAL A 209 5.24 -13.30 -0.28
CA VAL A 209 3.79 -13.47 -0.19
C VAL A 209 3.15 -13.28 -1.57
N THR A 210 1.91 -13.74 -1.75
CA THR A 210 1.20 -13.59 -3.03
C THR A 210 0.89 -12.13 -3.28
N ALA A 211 1.23 -11.66 -4.48
CA ALA A 211 0.99 -10.30 -4.94
C ALA A 211 -0.34 -10.23 -5.71
N VAL A 212 -1.32 -9.51 -5.16
CA VAL A 212 -2.63 -9.30 -5.77
C VAL A 212 -2.78 -7.83 -6.16
N GLY A 213 -2.73 -7.55 -7.45
CA GLY A 213 -2.93 -6.21 -7.99
C GLY A 213 -4.41 -5.87 -8.11
N VAL A 214 -4.77 -4.61 -7.91
CA VAL A 214 -6.11 -4.09 -8.25
C VAL A 214 -5.98 -2.98 -9.29
N SER A 215 -6.67 -3.11 -10.43
CA SER A 215 -6.57 -2.17 -11.55
C SER A 215 -7.63 -1.06 -11.52
N TYR A 216 -8.51 -1.08 -10.52
CA TYR A 216 -9.49 -0.02 -10.30
C TYR A 216 -8.92 1.18 -9.51
N GLY A 217 -7.68 1.07 -9.00
CA GLY A 217 -6.95 2.13 -8.33
C GLY A 217 -6.22 3.07 -9.31
N TYR A 218 -5.07 3.60 -8.90
CA TYR A 218 -4.30 4.60 -9.66
C TYR A 218 -3.18 3.98 -10.50
N GLY A 219 -2.79 2.73 -10.25
CA GLY A 219 -1.86 1.97 -11.07
C GLY A 219 -2.52 1.39 -12.31
N SER A 220 -1.79 1.28 -13.41
CA SER A 220 -2.28 0.61 -14.60
C SER A 220 -2.12 -0.90 -14.48
N ARG A 221 -2.99 -1.67 -15.16
CA ARG A 221 -2.83 -3.13 -15.28
C ARG A 221 -1.42 -3.50 -15.76
N ARG A 222 -0.88 -2.75 -16.74
CA ARG A 222 0.46 -2.96 -17.25
C ARG A 222 1.54 -2.75 -16.17
N GLU A 223 1.42 -1.72 -15.33
CA GLU A 223 2.33 -1.50 -14.19
C GLU A 223 2.33 -2.70 -13.25
N LEU A 224 1.15 -3.24 -12.93
CA LEU A 224 0.99 -4.39 -12.06
C LEU A 224 1.57 -5.68 -12.68
N GLU A 225 1.35 -5.90 -13.97
CA GLU A 225 1.91 -7.03 -14.72
C GLU A 225 3.44 -6.97 -14.78
N GLU A 226 4.01 -5.81 -15.12
CA GLU A 226 5.47 -5.59 -15.18
C GLU A 226 6.13 -5.73 -13.79
N ALA A 227 5.43 -5.31 -12.72
CA ALA A 227 5.87 -5.53 -11.33
C ALA A 227 5.67 -6.99 -10.88
N GLY A 228 4.97 -7.79 -11.69
CA GLY A 228 4.78 -9.24 -11.53
C GLY A 228 3.75 -9.59 -10.49
N ALA A 229 2.58 -8.97 -10.54
CA ALA A 229 1.40 -9.43 -9.82
C ALA A 229 1.12 -10.90 -10.14
N ASP A 230 0.80 -11.69 -9.13
CA ASP A 230 0.37 -13.09 -9.31
C ASP A 230 -1.09 -13.14 -9.79
N PHE A 231 -1.90 -12.19 -9.35
CA PHE A 231 -3.29 -11.98 -9.74
C PHE A 231 -3.58 -10.50 -9.92
N ILE A 232 -4.52 -10.18 -10.80
CA ILE A 232 -5.02 -8.80 -10.97
C ILE A 232 -6.55 -8.85 -11.00
N ALA A 233 -7.17 -8.07 -10.11
CA ALA A 233 -8.61 -7.87 -10.05
C ALA A 233 -8.99 -6.52 -10.66
N ASP A 234 -9.95 -6.51 -11.57
CA ASP A 234 -10.47 -5.28 -12.19
C ASP A 234 -11.63 -4.66 -11.35
N THR A 235 -12.18 -5.42 -10.41
CA THR A 235 -13.26 -4.99 -9.53
C THR A 235 -13.07 -5.54 -8.12
N VAL A 236 -13.72 -4.90 -7.12
CA VAL A 236 -13.74 -5.39 -5.74
C VAL A 236 -14.40 -6.77 -5.64
N GLU A 237 -15.41 -7.06 -6.47
CA GLU A 237 -16.05 -8.38 -6.53
C GLU A 237 -15.08 -9.46 -7.00
N GLU A 238 -14.29 -9.17 -8.04
CA GLU A 238 -13.25 -10.08 -8.53
C GLU A 238 -12.15 -10.29 -7.50
N LEU A 239 -11.72 -9.22 -6.81
CA LEU A 239 -10.81 -9.31 -5.67
C LEU A 239 -11.33 -10.28 -4.62
N GLY A 240 -12.62 -10.17 -4.24
CA GLY A 240 -13.25 -11.09 -3.30
C GLY A 240 -13.17 -12.54 -3.74
N ARG A 241 -13.42 -12.82 -5.03
CA ARG A 241 -13.29 -14.18 -5.60
C ARG A 241 -11.85 -14.71 -5.51
N ILE A 242 -10.87 -13.89 -5.86
CA ILE A 242 -9.45 -14.26 -5.77
C ILE A 242 -9.08 -14.59 -4.32
N LEU A 243 -9.45 -13.74 -3.36
CA LEU A 243 -9.07 -13.89 -1.96
C LEU A 243 -9.72 -15.11 -1.28
N THR A 244 -10.90 -15.52 -1.72
CA THR A 244 -11.66 -16.62 -1.09
C THR A 244 -11.53 -17.97 -1.81
N ALA A 245 -11.19 -17.99 -3.11
CA ALA A 245 -11.16 -19.19 -3.93
C ALA A 245 -9.74 -19.68 -4.28
N TYR A 246 -8.68 -19.13 -3.70
CA TYR A 246 -7.30 -19.50 -4.03
C TYR A 246 -7.01 -20.96 -3.69
N GLY A 247 -6.78 -21.78 -4.74
CA GLY A 247 -6.26 -23.14 -4.62
C GLY A 247 -7.30 -24.29 -4.66
N ASP A 248 -8.44 -24.10 -5.34
CA ASP A 248 -9.27 -25.20 -5.83
C ASP A 248 -8.77 -25.74 -7.19
#